data_2828ec0850c34158ea1476fc1c4ec194
#
_entry.id   2828ec0850c34158ea1476fc1c4ec194
#
_cell.length_a   1.000
_cell.length_b   1.000
_cell.length_c   1.000
_cell.angle_alpha   90.00
_cell.angle_beta   90.00
_cell.angle_gamma   90.00
#
_symmetry.space_group_name_H-M   'P 1'
#
loop_
_entity.id
_entity.type
_entity.pdbx_description
1 polymer ?
#
loop_
_entity_poly.entity_id
_entity_poly.type
_entity_poly.pdbx_seq_one_letter_code
_entity_poly.pdbx_strand_id
1 'polypeptide(L)'
;MEKFDLYQDIATRTEGNIYIGVVGPVRSGKSTFITKFMQTMVLPNLQDDYHKQRIVDELPQSADGRTIMTTQPKFVPDGGVDVELAPGCNAKLRLVDCVGYPFEGAQGFEEGDVDRLVNTPWSEEQMPFSQAAEYGTSKVITDHSTIGVLISTDGSILDLPREGYLTAEKRVVREMKELDKPFVLLLNSKHPQDSESIRLRDELASEYGIPVMLKNIQEMNAGDMTDLLESVLLQFPLRMVDVNMPGWMQALPRESEVISHIIDKVCDVAKDMQVMGDYKRLTDIFVDDMYLQNDTSVKVDFGRGTCALTVTPQPQLFYRVLSDQCGMEIADECQLVSYIKEFAQARNQ
;
A
#
# COMPACT_ATOMS: atom_id res chain seq x y z
N MET A 1 -4.67 13.56 3.70
CA MET A 1 -5.78 12.83 3.03
C MET A 1 -6.98 12.81 3.96
N GLU A 2 -8.18 13.08 3.49
CA GLU A 2 -9.38 12.98 4.33
C GLU A 2 -9.71 11.50 4.60
N LYS A 3 -10.20 11.17 5.81
CA LYS A 3 -10.49 9.78 6.20
C LYS A 3 -11.50 9.08 5.26
N PHE A 4 -12.41 9.87 4.70
CA PHE A 4 -13.40 9.37 3.73
C PHE A 4 -12.73 8.84 2.47
N ASP A 5 -11.79 9.59 1.91
CA ASP A 5 -11.11 9.21 0.66
C ASP A 5 -10.29 7.93 0.86
N LEU A 6 -9.60 7.78 2.01
CA LEU A 6 -8.83 6.58 2.32
C LEU A 6 -9.67 5.31 2.24
N TYR A 7 -10.79 5.27 2.92
CA TYR A 7 -11.62 4.06 2.99
C TYR A 7 -12.32 3.77 1.66
N GLN A 8 -12.78 4.81 0.97
CA GLN A 8 -13.40 4.68 -0.36
C GLN A 8 -12.38 4.15 -1.37
N ASP A 9 -11.16 4.63 -1.31
CA ASP A 9 -10.08 4.21 -2.22
C ASP A 9 -9.69 2.75 -1.97
N ILE A 10 -9.52 2.33 -0.71
CA ILE A 10 -9.25 0.93 -0.37
C ILE A 10 -10.41 0.04 -0.83
N ALA A 11 -11.66 0.42 -0.54
CA ALA A 11 -12.84 -0.35 -0.96
C ALA A 11 -12.91 -0.48 -2.50
N THR A 12 -12.61 0.59 -3.22
CA THR A 12 -12.58 0.56 -4.70
C THR A 12 -11.48 -0.38 -5.21
N ARG A 13 -10.29 -0.34 -4.61
CA ARG A 13 -9.13 -1.20 -4.98
C ARG A 13 -9.36 -2.67 -4.70
N THR A 14 -10.16 -2.99 -3.70
CA THR A 14 -10.45 -4.36 -3.25
C THR A 14 -11.85 -4.83 -3.68
N GLU A 15 -12.51 -4.08 -4.59
CA GLU A 15 -13.87 -4.41 -5.06
C GLU A 15 -14.87 -4.57 -3.90
N GLY A 16 -14.73 -3.77 -2.86
CA GLY A 16 -15.57 -3.79 -1.67
C GLY A 16 -15.24 -4.93 -0.67
N ASN A 17 -14.23 -5.76 -0.95
CA ASN A 17 -13.83 -6.87 -0.09
C ASN A 17 -12.44 -6.63 0.51
N ILE A 18 -12.38 -6.07 1.71
CA ILE A 18 -11.13 -5.78 2.42
C ILE A 18 -10.75 -6.99 3.27
N TYR A 19 -10.00 -7.91 2.69
CA TYR A 19 -9.52 -9.11 3.37
C TYR A 19 -8.05 -8.91 3.77
N ILE A 20 -7.82 -8.72 5.08
CA ILE A 20 -6.51 -8.42 5.63
C ILE A 20 -5.84 -9.73 6.08
N GLY A 21 -4.84 -10.17 5.34
CA GLY A 21 -3.97 -11.27 5.75
C GLY A 21 -2.97 -10.79 6.81
N VAL A 22 -3.10 -11.30 8.04
CA VAL A 22 -2.18 -11.00 9.13
C VAL A 22 -1.16 -12.11 9.22
N VAL A 23 0.04 -11.84 8.73
CA VAL A 23 1.08 -12.85 8.53
C VAL A 23 2.36 -12.49 9.28
N GLY A 24 3.29 -13.41 9.38
CA GLY A 24 4.57 -13.18 10.04
C GLY A 24 5.05 -14.36 10.88
N PRO A 25 6.18 -14.23 11.56
CA PRO A 25 6.70 -15.26 12.44
C PRO A 25 5.71 -15.64 13.57
N VAL A 26 5.80 -16.85 14.05
CA VAL A 26 5.02 -17.28 15.23
C VAL A 26 5.32 -16.35 16.41
N ARG A 27 4.30 -16.02 17.22
CA ARG A 27 4.41 -15.16 18.42
C ARG A 27 4.86 -13.72 18.19
N SER A 28 4.76 -13.19 16.99
CA SER A 28 5.05 -11.78 16.72
C SER A 28 3.96 -10.80 17.16
N GLY A 29 2.78 -11.29 17.58
CA GLY A 29 1.65 -10.45 18.00
C GLY A 29 0.48 -10.42 17.02
N LYS A 30 0.40 -11.34 16.05
CA LYS A 30 -0.66 -11.39 15.02
C LYS A 30 -2.07 -11.41 15.61
N SER A 31 -2.35 -12.35 16.48
CA SER A 31 -3.69 -12.48 17.10
C SER A 31 -4.04 -11.29 18.01
N THR A 32 -3.03 -10.69 18.66
CA THR A 32 -3.19 -9.44 19.41
C THR A 32 -3.58 -8.28 18.50
N PHE A 33 -2.93 -8.16 17.35
CA PHE A 33 -3.27 -7.15 16.35
C PHE A 33 -4.71 -7.34 15.83
N ILE A 34 -5.11 -8.55 15.47
CA ILE A 34 -6.48 -8.86 15.01
C ILE A 34 -7.51 -8.43 16.05
N THR A 35 -7.32 -8.85 17.31
CA THR A 35 -8.20 -8.45 18.41
C THR A 35 -8.26 -6.92 18.54
N LYS A 36 -7.12 -6.26 18.52
CA LYS A 36 -7.05 -4.81 18.66
C LYS A 36 -7.70 -4.08 17.49
N PHE A 37 -7.46 -4.54 16.27
CA PHE A 37 -8.08 -3.98 15.07
C PHE A 37 -9.61 -4.10 15.12
N MET A 38 -10.13 -5.28 15.47
CA MET A 38 -11.57 -5.49 15.58
C MET A 38 -12.20 -4.60 16.65
N GLN A 39 -11.54 -4.47 17.80
CA GLN A 39 -12.02 -3.64 18.90
C GLN A 39 -12.03 -2.14 18.57
N THR A 40 -11.05 -1.66 17.78
CA THR A 40 -10.90 -0.22 17.49
C THR A 40 -11.60 0.22 16.21
N MET A 41 -11.67 -0.63 15.19
CA MET A 41 -12.16 -0.26 13.86
C MET A 41 -13.53 -0.85 13.53
N VAL A 42 -13.86 -2.04 14.05
CA VAL A 42 -15.08 -2.76 13.63
C VAL A 42 -16.20 -2.63 14.66
N LEU A 43 -15.96 -3.05 15.91
CA LEU A 43 -16.99 -3.07 16.93
C LEU A 43 -17.65 -1.71 17.19
N PRO A 44 -16.95 -0.57 17.18
CA PRO A 44 -17.58 0.74 17.36
C PRO A 44 -18.52 1.15 16.22
N ASN A 45 -18.31 0.63 15.01
CA ASN A 45 -19.06 0.96 13.80
C ASN A 45 -20.27 0.02 13.56
N LEU A 46 -20.45 -0.99 14.39
CA LEU A 46 -21.62 -1.88 14.33
C LEU A 46 -22.73 -1.34 15.20
N GLN A 47 -23.97 -1.44 14.72
CA GLN A 47 -25.16 -1.00 15.47
C GLN A 47 -25.84 -2.15 16.24
N ASP A 48 -25.69 -3.38 15.76
CA ASP A 48 -26.37 -4.54 16.31
C ASP A 48 -25.51 -5.24 17.39
N ASP A 49 -26.03 -5.29 18.60
CA ASP A 49 -25.36 -5.90 19.75
C ASP A 49 -25.19 -7.42 19.61
N TYR A 50 -26.08 -8.11 18.89
CA TYR A 50 -25.95 -9.53 18.62
C TYR A 50 -24.74 -9.82 17.71
N HIS A 51 -24.58 -9.02 16.66
CA HIS A 51 -23.40 -9.12 15.78
C HIS A 51 -22.11 -8.75 16.51
N LYS A 52 -22.13 -7.74 17.39
CA LYS A 52 -20.98 -7.42 18.24
C LYS A 52 -20.54 -8.60 19.11
N GLN A 53 -21.49 -9.20 19.82
CA GLN A 53 -21.19 -10.32 20.71
C GLN A 53 -20.63 -11.51 19.92
N ARG A 54 -21.22 -11.85 18.77
CA ARG A 54 -20.72 -12.91 17.90
C ARG A 54 -19.27 -12.66 17.47
N ILE A 55 -18.93 -11.45 17.06
CA ILE A 55 -17.56 -11.09 16.68
C ILE A 55 -16.61 -11.21 17.87
N VAL A 56 -17.03 -10.77 19.05
CA VAL A 56 -16.22 -10.89 20.28
C VAL A 56 -15.92 -12.37 20.58
N ASP A 57 -16.89 -13.25 20.40
CA ASP A 57 -16.72 -14.69 20.63
C ASP A 57 -15.81 -15.35 19.58
N GLU A 58 -15.74 -14.78 18.36
CA GLU A 58 -14.86 -15.24 17.29
C GLU A 58 -13.42 -14.69 17.38
N LEU A 59 -13.16 -13.68 18.23
CA LEU A 59 -11.82 -13.12 18.38
C LEU A 59 -10.79 -14.19 18.79
N PRO A 60 -9.56 -14.10 18.30
CA PRO A 60 -8.47 -14.95 18.77
C PRO A 60 -8.25 -14.73 20.26
N GLN A 61 -8.27 -15.80 21.03
CA GLN A 61 -7.84 -15.73 22.42
C GLN A 61 -6.32 -15.64 22.47
N SER A 62 -5.81 -14.58 23.09
CA SER A 62 -4.37 -14.47 23.37
C SER A 62 -4.01 -15.57 24.35
N ALA A 63 -3.46 -16.66 23.83
CA ALA A 63 -2.97 -17.74 24.68
C ALA A 63 -1.64 -17.28 25.30
N ASP A 64 -1.65 -17.01 26.59
CA ASP A 64 -0.41 -16.95 27.41
C ASP A 64 0.30 -18.32 27.48
N GLY A 65 -0.28 -19.32 26.82
CA GLY A 65 0.21 -20.69 26.73
C GLY A 65 1.31 -20.86 25.68
N ARG A 66 2.28 -21.70 26.02
CA ARG A 66 3.44 -22.01 25.18
C ARG A 66 3.13 -22.91 23.99
N THR A 67 1.91 -23.43 23.86
CA THR A 67 1.54 -24.45 22.86
C THR A 67 0.66 -23.85 21.77
N ILE A 68 1.06 -24.02 20.51
CA ILE A 68 0.29 -23.65 19.33
C ILE A 68 -0.74 -24.76 19.08
N MET A 69 -2.04 -24.39 18.98
CA MET A 69 -3.13 -25.37 18.99
C MET A 69 -3.76 -25.65 17.63
N THR A 70 -3.55 -24.81 16.59
CA THR A 70 -4.19 -24.97 15.29
C THR A 70 -3.23 -24.68 14.13
N THR A 71 -3.40 -25.41 13.04
CA THR A 71 -2.63 -25.23 11.79
C THR A 71 -3.43 -24.48 10.72
N GLN A 72 -4.75 -24.38 10.89
CA GLN A 72 -5.64 -23.79 9.89
C GLN A 72 -5.74 -22.29 10.08
N PRO A 73 -5.80 -21.50 8.98
CA PRO A 73 -6.15 -20.09 9.03
C PRO A 73 -7.52 -19.90 9.69
N LYS A 74 -7.61 -18.91 10.56
CA LYS A 74 -8.86 -18.51 11.19
C LYS A 74 -9.35 -17.20 10.58
N PHE A 75 -10.57 -17.22 10.08
CA PHE A 75 -11.22 -16.03 9.56
C PHE A 75 -11.94 -15.29 10.69
N VAL A 76 -11.77 -13.98 10.78
CA VAL A 76 -12.34 -13.16 11.86
C VAL A 76 -12.99 -11.90 11.27
N PRO A 77 -14.31 -11.77 11.31
CA PRO A 77 -15.28 -12.85 11.54
C PRO A 77 -15.29 -13.87 10.40
N ASP A 78 -15.76 -15.08 10.64
CA ASP A 78 -15.75 -16.18 9.67
C ASP A 78 -16.43 -15.82 8.33
N GLY A 79 -17.62 -15.25 8.38
CA GLY A 79 -18.37 -14.81 7.21
C GLY A 79 -17.99 -13.41 6.67
N GLY A 80 -17.02 -12.73 7.32
CA GLY A 80 -16.80 -11.28 7.11
C GLY A 80 -17.91 -10.43 7.74
N VAL A 81 -17.68 -9.15 7.87
CA VAL A 81 -18.62 -8.17 8.39
C VAL A 81 -18.75 -6.99 7.45
N ASP A 82 -19.98 -6.60 7.14
CA ASP A 82 -20.24 -5.39 6.40
C ASP A 82 -20.15 -4.19 7.37
N VAL A 83 -19.22 -3.30 7.11
CA VAL A 83 -18.99 -2.11 7.93
C VAL A 83 -19.06 -0.85 7.05
N GLU A 84 -19.66 0.19 7.60
CA GLU A 84 -19.56 1.53 7.05
C GLU A 84 -18.30 2.19 7.62
N LEU A 85 -17.22 2.16 6.86
CA LEU A 85 -15.92 2.71 7.25
C LEU A 85 -15.90 4.24 7.24
N ALA A 86 -16.72 4.85 6.36
CA ALA A 86 -16.98 6.27 6.26
C ALA A 86 -18.39 6.48 5.68
N PRO A 87 -19.02 7.66 5.81
CA PRO A 87 -20.37 7.92 5.29
C PRO A 87 -20.52 7.52 3.81
N GLY A 88 -21.37 6.53 3.53
CA GLY A 88 -21.58 5.98 2.18
C GLY A 88 -20.50 5.03 1.66
N CYS A 89 -19.47 4.74 2.44
CA CYS A 89 -18.40 3.79 2.10
C CYS A 89 -18.60 2.47 2.85
N ASN A 90 -19.32 1.54 2.22
CA ASN A 90 -19.54 0.20 2.75
C ASN A 90 -18.51 -0.77 2.17
N ALA A 91 -17.91 -1.59 3.03
CA ALA A 91 -17.01 -2.64 2.62
C ALA A 91 -17.21 -3.88 3.49
N LYS A 92 -16.98 -5.05 2.91
CA LYS A 92 -16.93 -6.30 3.63
C LYS A 92 -15.51 -6.51 4.17
N LEU A 93 -15.39 -6.47 5.49
CA LEU A 93 -14.12 -6.61 6.18
C LEU A 93 -13.96 -8.01 6.76
N ARG A 94 -12.79 -8.58 6.61
CA ARG A 94 -12.38 -9.83 7.23
C ARG A 94 -10.89 -9.84 7.49
N LEU A 95 -10.49 -10.21 8.68
CA LEU A 95 -9.08 -10.50 8.97
C LEU A 95 -8.86 -12.01 8.91
N VAL A 96 -7.65 -12.38 8.50
CA VAL A 96 -7.26 -13.79 8.42
C VAL A 96 -6.05 -13.99 9.32
N ASP A 97 -6.27 -14.75 10.41
CA ASP A 97 -5.19 -15.15 11.32
C ASP A 97 -4.56 -16.45 10.84
N CYS A 98 -3.25 -16.52 10.91
CA CYS A 98 -2.49 -17.75 10.63
C CYS A 98 -1.53 -18.07 11.76
N VAL A 99 -1.08 -19.29 11.81
CA VAL A 99 -0.06 -19.73 12.79
C VAL A 99 1.20 -18.88 12.64
N GLY A 100 1.63 -18.65 11.43
CA GLY A 100 2.87 -17.98 11.08
C GLY A 100 3.99 -18.98 10.79
N TYR A 101 5.05 -18.45 10.22
CA TYR A 101 6.24 -19.24 9.92
C TYR A 101 6.96 -19.63 11.22
N PRO A 102 7.38 -20.90 11.35
CA PRO A 102 8.21 -21.33 12.46
C PRO A 102 9.57 -20.63 12.46
N PHE A 103 10.18 -20.50 13.63
CA PHE A 103 11.54 -20.01 13.81
C PHE A 103 12.33 -20.94 14.71
N GLU A 104 13.65 -20.89 14.64
CA GLU A 104 14.53 -21.71 15.48
C GLU A 104 14.30 -21.42 16.98
N GLY A 105 13.96 -22.47 17.76
CA GLY A 105 13.63 -22.34 19.18
C GLY A 105 12.15 -22.09 19.49
N ALA A 106 11.25 -22.05 18.49
CA ALA A 106 9.80 -21.99 18.73
C ALA A 106 9.30 -23.29 19.37
N GLN A 107 8.72 -23.17 20.57
CA GLN A 107 8.15 -24.31 21.26
C GLN A 107 6.77 -24.69 20.71
N GLY A 108 6.45 -26.00 20.68
CA GLY A 108 5.15 -26.53 20.27
C GLY A 108 5.10 -27.09 18.84
N PHE A 109 6.23 -27.10 18.16
CA PHE A 109 6.41 -27.77 16.86
C PHE A 109 6.82 -29.24 17.01
N GLU A 110 7.43 -29.58 18.14
CA GLU A 110 7.92 -30.89 18.47
C GLU A 110 7.14 -31.46 19.67
N GLU A 111 6.94 -32.76 19.70
CA GLU A 111 6.40 -33.52 20.82
C GLU A 111 7.53 -34.43 21.33
N GLY A 112 8.29 -33.96 22.34
CA GLY A 112 9.59 -34.53 22.68
C GLY A 112 10.66 -34.12 21.64
N ASP A 113 11.45 -35.09 21.14
CA ASP A 113 12.46 -34.89 20.11
C ASP A 113 11.96 -35.26 18.69
N VAL A 114 10.62 -35.33 18.47
CA VAL A 114 10.01 -35.74 17.20
C VAL A 114 9.05 -34.67 16.71
N ASP A 115 9.08 -34.39 15.42
CA ASP A 115 8.14 -33.50 14.77
C ASP A 115 6.70 -33.90 15.06
N ARG A 116 5.89 -32.95 15.57
CA ARG A 116 4.47 -33.14 15.79
C ARG A 116 3.75 -33.29 14.44
N LEU A 117 3.10 -34.46 14.22
CA LEU A 117 2.30 -34.69 13.02
C LEU A 117 0.86 -34.20 13.20
N VAL A 118 0.31 -33.59 12.15
CA VAL A 118 -1.05 -33.05 12.15
C VAL A 118 -1.81 -33.40 10.88
N ASN A 119 -3.13 -33.52 11.01
CA ASN A 119 -4.02 -33.62 9.86
C ASN A 119 -4.32 -32.19 9.34
N THR A 120 -4.31 -32.03 8.03
CA THR A 120 -4.66 -30.77 7.38
C THR A 120 -5.70 -31.00 6.28
N PRO A 121 -6.53 -30.00 5.93
CA PRO A 121 -7.47 -30.16 4.83
C PRO A 121 -6.79 -30.20 3.45
N TRP A 122 -5.49 -29.98 3.39
CA TRP A 122 -4.72 -29.88 2.15
C TRP A 122 -3.97 -31.17 1.77
N SER A 123 -3.95 -32.16 2.67
CA SER A 123 -3.28 -33.44 2.44
C SER A 123 -4.09 -34.57 3.08
N GLU A 124 -4.17 -35.70 2.38
CA GLU A 124 -4.76 -36.94 2.92
C GLU A 124 -3.85 -37.61 3.95
N GLU A 125 -2.54 -37.33 3.87
CA GLU A 125 -1.55 -37.85 4.81
C GLU A 125 -1.22 -36.81 5.88
N GLN A 126 -0.85 -37.29 7.06
CA GLN A 126 -0.33 -36.45 8.14
C GLN A 126 0.99 -35.81 7.70
N MET A 127 1.18 -34.55 8.04
CA MET A 127 2.41 -33.82 7.79
C MET A 127 2.98 -33.19 9.07
N PRO A 128 4.28 -32.86 9.11
CA PRO A 128 4.86 -32.12 10.22
C PRO A 128 4.11 -30.79 10.47
N PHE A 129 3.92 -30.45 11.75
CA PHE A 129 3.21 -29.21 12.12
C PHE A 129 3.90 -27.96 11.54
N SER A 130 5.22 -27.93 11.50
CA SER A 130 5.99 -26.84 10.86
C SER A 130 5.61 -26.65 9.40
N GLN A 131 5.53 -27.73 8.65
CA GLN A 131 5.15 -27.72 7.24
C GLN A 131 3.68 -27.30 7.05
N ALA A 132 2.79 -27.78 7.90
CA ALA A 132 1.38 -27.41 7.88
C ALA A 132 1.18 -25.90 8.19
N ALA A 133 1.94 -25.36 9.14
CA ALA A 133 1.91 -23.94 9.49
C ALA A 133 2.44 -23.06 8.34
N GLU A 134 3.50 -23.48 7.67
CA GLU A 134 4.03 -22.82 6.50
C GLU A 134 3.03 -22.79 5.35
N TYR A 135 2.44 -23.96 5.03
CA TYR A 135 1.46 -24.08 3.97
C TYR A 135 0.21 -23.23 4.25
N GLY A 136 -0.31 -23.28 5.49
CA GLY A 136 -1.45 -22.45 5.90
C GLY A 136 -1.15 -20.95 5.81
N THR A 137 0.05 -20.53 6.20
CA THR A 137 0.47 -19.12 6.09
C THR A 137 0.60 -18.68 4.62
N SER A 138 1.21 -19.51 3.78
CA SER A 138 1.28 -19.25 2.34
C SER A 138 -0.10 -19.13 1.71
N LYS A 139 -1.05 -20.01 2.07
CA LYS A 139 -2.46 -19.94 1.63
C LYS A 139 -3.16 -18.63 2.04
N VAL A 140 -2.89 -18.11 3.23
CA VAL A 140 -3.42 -16.79 3.63
C VAL A 140 -2.88 -15.70 2.70
N ILE A 141 -1.60 -15.74 2.39
CA ILE A 141 -0.98 -14.77 1.50
C ILE A 141 -1.54 -14.89 0.07
N THR A 142 -1.64 -16.11 -0.48
CA THR A 142 -2.03 -16.31 -1.89
C THR A 142 -3.53 -16.16 -2.12
N ASP A 143 -4.35 -16.87 -1.36
CA ASP A 143 -5.74 -17.12 -1.71
C ASP A 143 -6.76 -16.34 -0.86
N HIS A 144 -6.37 -15.93 0.35
CA HIS A 144 -7.34 -15.44 1.34
C HIS A 144 -7.22 -13.97 1.71
N SER A 145 -6.26 -13.23 1.15
CA SER A 145 -6.06 -11.82 1.44
C SER A 145 -6.03 -10.94 0.19
N THR A 146 -6.61 -9.76 0.29
CA THR A 146 -6.49 -8.69 -0.74
C THR A 146 -5.35 -7.73 -0.40
N ILE A 147 -5.07 -7.56 0.89
CA ILE A 147 -3.97 -6.76 1.43
C ILE A 147 -3.28 -7.51 2.57
N GLY A 148 -2.04 -7.17 2.87
CA GLY A 148 -1.24 -7.83 3.90
C GLY A 148 -0.77 -6.91 5.01
N VAL A 149 -0.74 -7.44 6.22
CA VAL A 149 -0.03 -6.86 7.36
C VAL A 149 0.95 -7.90 7.86
N LEU A 150 2.23 -7.66 7.57
CA LEU A 150 3.31 -8.48 8.10
C LEU A 150 3.66 -7.98 9.50
N ILE A 151 3.48 -8.83 10.50
CA ILE A 151 3.85 -8.49 11.89
C ILE A 151 5.14 -9.19 12.26
N SER A 152 6.13 -8.40 12.65
CA SER A 152 7.39 -8.84 13.21
C SER A 152 7.65 -8.15 14.55
N THR A 153 8.78 -8.41 15.18
CA THR A 153 9.13 -7.84 16.49
C THR A 153 10.62 -7.51 16.58
N ASP A 154 10.97 -6.54 17.41
CA ASP A 154 12.34 -6.20 17.78
C ASP A 154 12.94 -7.16 18.82
N GLY A 155 12.18 -8.18 19.26
CA GLY A 155 12.59 -9.13 20.30
C GLY A 155 12.11 -8.76 21.71
N SER A 156 11.62 -7.54 21.93
CA SER A 156 11.20 -7.07 23.26
C SER A 156 9.90 -7.69 23.78
N ILE A 157 9.10 -8.32 22.92
CA ILE A 157 7.74 -8.78 23.27
C ILE A 157 7.73 -10.03 24.16
N LEU A 158 8.59 -11.03 23.87
CA LEU A 158 8.57 -12.34 24.51
C LEU A 158 9.93 -12.80 25.02
N ASP A 159 10.86 -11.90 25.23
CA ASP A 159 12.25 -12.22 25.65
C ASP A 159 12.95 -13.23 24.72
N LEU A 160 12.58 -13.21 23.43
CA LEU A 160 13.19 -14.02 22.38
C LEU A 160 14.07 -13.12 21.51
N PRO A 161 15.30 -13.53 21.21
CA PRO A 161 16.23 -12.71 20.46
C PRO A 161 15.70 -12.43 19.04
N ARG A 162 15.91 -11.23 18.55
CA ARG A 162 15.47 -10.75 17.22
C ARG A 162 15.92 -11.68 16.08
N GLU A 163 17.13 -12.25 16.22
CA GLU A 163 17.75 -13.13 15.23
C GLU A 163 16.88 -14.32 14.87
N GLY A 164 16.14 -14.87 15.84
CA GLY A 164 15.23 -15.99 15.62
C GLY A 164 14.10 -15.70 14.64
N TYR A 165 13.72 -14.43 14.51
CA TYR A 165 12.60 -14.03 13.64
C TYR A 165 13.02 -13.74 12.20
N LEU A 166 14.30 -13.50 11.92
CA LEU A 166 14.78 -12.98 10.63
C LEU A 166 14.48 -13.90 9.46
N THR A 167 14.71 -15.19 9.58
CA THR A 167 14.49 -16.16 8.49
C THR A 167 13.03 -16.20 8.08
N ALA A 168 12.13 -16.28 9.05
CA ALA A 168 10.68 -16.31 8.82
C ALA A 168 10.19 -14.96 8.24
N GLU A 169 10.66 -13.84 8.75
CA GLU A 169 10.33 -12.50 8.27
C GLU A 169 10.75 -12.30 6.81
N LYS A 170 11.99 -12.60 6.46
CA LYS A 170 12.52 -12.50 5.08
C LYS A 170 11.73 -13.37 4.10
N ARG A 171 11.31 -14.54 4.54
CA ARG A 171 10.47 -15.43 3.73
C ARG A 171 9.12 -14.80 3.41
N VAL A 172 8.43 -14.26 4.42
CA VAL A 172 7.13 -13.59 4.21
C VAL A 172 7.28 -12.41 3.27
N VAL A 173 8.28 -11.55 3.48
CA VAL A 173 8.54 -10.39 2.61
C VAL A 173 8.71 -10.83 1.16
N ARG A 174 9.50 -11.90 0.93
CA ARG A 174 9.72 -12.43 -0.42
C ARG A 174 8.41 -12.92 -1.05
N GLU A 175 7.63 -13.76 -0.35
CA GLU A 175 6.37 -14.30 -0.86
C GLU A 175 5.35 -13.21 -1.17
N MET A 176 5.23 -12.18 -0.32
CA MET A 176 4.34 -11.04 -0.55
C MET A 176 4.73 -10.24 -1.79
N LYS A 177 6.04 -10.01 -1.99
CA LYS A 177 6.55 -9.30 -3.17
C LYS A 177 6.37 -10.10 -4.45
N GLU A 178 6.60 -11.41 -4.44
CA GLU A 178 6.41 -12.29 -5.61
C GLU A 178 4.95 -12.30 -6.11
N LEU A 179 4.00 -11.98 -5.24
CA LEU A 179 2.57 -11.94 -5.57
C LEU A 179 2.04 -10.54 -5.87
N ASP A 180 2.91 -9.52 -5.87
CA ASP A 180 2.54 -8.10 -6.06
C ASP A 180 1.40 -7.63 -5.16
N LYS A 181 1.26 -8.23 -3.97
CA LYS A 181 0.22 -7.85 -3.00
C LYS A 181 0.66 -6.62 -2.20
N PRO A 182 -0.22 -5.62 -2.05
CA PRO A 182 0.07 -4.47 -1.21
C PRO A 182 0.16 -4.90 0.26
N PHE A 183 1.27 -4.57 0.91
CA PHE A 183 1.48 -4.89 2.33
C PHE A 183 2.40 -3.90 3.03
N VAL A 184 2.31 -3.89 4.34
CA VAL A 184 3.20 -3.12 5.22
C VAL A 184 3.76 -4.03 6.29
N LEU A 185 4.93 -3.68 6.83
CA LEU A 185 5.50 -4.33 8.01
C LEU A 185 5.15 -3.53 9.25
N LEU A 186 4.49 -4.18 10.21
CA LEU A 186 4.25 -3.65 11.54
C LEU A 186 5.27 -4.28 12.51
N LEU A 187 6.27 -3.50 12.89
CA LEU A 187 7.29 -3.90 13.87
C LEU A 187 6.74 -3.67 15.27
N ASN A 188 6.42 -4.77 15.95
CA ASN A 188 5.86 -4.76 17.30
C ASN A 188 6.97 -4.63 18.33
N SER A 189 6.92 -3.58 19.13
CA SER A 189 7.89 -3.28 20.19
C SER A 189 7.21 -2.86 21.48
N LYS A 190 7.75 -3.27 22.63
CA LYS A 190 7.35 -2.72 23.94
C LYS A 190 7.78 -1.26 24.10
N HIS A 191 8.86 -0.88 23.42
CA HIS A 191 9.51 0.42 23.56
C HIS A 191 9.69 1.11 22.18
N PRO A 192 8.60 1.49 21.49
CA PRO A 192 8.68 2.02 20.13
C PRO A 192 9.37 3.39 20.02
N GLN A 193 9.69 4.02 21.16
CA GLN A 193 10.42 5.30 21.22
C GLN A 193 11.93 5.13 21.39
N ASP A 194 12.40 3.91 21.64
CA ASP A 194 13.81 3.65 21.85
C ASP A 194 14.60 3.79 20.53
N SER A 195 15.80 4.37 20.64
CA SER A 195 16.66 4.64 19.49
C SER A 195 17.05 3.37 18.72
N GLU A 196 17.18 2.24 19.40
CA GLU A 196 17.50 0.95 18.78
C GLU A 196 16.32 0.44 17.95
N SER A 197 15.09 0.52 18.49
CA SER A 197 13.88 0.11 17.76
C SER A 197 13.62 1.04 16.55
N ILE A 198 13.88 2.34 16.69
CA ILE A 198 13.77 3.31 15.59
C ILE A 198 14.81 2.99 14.50
N ARG A 199 16.07 2.73 14.87
CA ARG A 199 17.11 2.36 13.92
C ARG A 199 16.77 1.06 13.19
N LEU A 200 16.29 0.04 13.91
CA LEU A 200 15.86 -1.22 13.31
C LEU A 200 14.73 -1.00 12.30
N ARG A 201 13.73 -0.17 12.63
CA ARG A 201 12.67 0.20 11.68
C ARG A 201 13.24 0.78 10.39
N ASP A 202 14.18 1.71 10.48
CA ASP A 202 14.77 2.39 9.32
C ASP A 202 15.64 1.44 8.49
N GLU A 203 16.40 0.55 9.15
CA GLU A 203 17.16 -0.52 8.51
C GLU A 203 16.24 -1.48 7.72
N LEU A 204 15.14 -1.93 8.33
CA LEU A 204 14.17 -2.82 7.68
C LEU A 204 13.45 -2.12 6.53
N ALA A 205 13.08 -0.86 6.68
CA ALA A 205 12.45 -0.08 5.61
C ALA A 205 13.40 0.06 4.40
N SER A 206 14.68 0.29 4.65
CA SER A 206 15.71 0.36 3.60
C SER A 206 16.00 -1.00 2.96
N GLU A 207 16.14 -2.07 3.79
CA GLU A 207 16.46 -3.43 3.30
C GLU A 207 15.31 -3.98 2.44
N TYR A 208 14.08 -3.81 2.91
CA TYR A 208 12.92 -4.39 2.22
C TYR A 208 12.27 -3.46 1.21
N GLY A 209 12.57 -2.15 1.23
CA GLY A 209 11.95 -1.18 0.32
C GLY A 209 10.42 -1.10 0.48
N ILE A 210 9.91 -1.31 1.69
CA ILE A 210 8.49 -1.27 2.05
C ILE A 210 8.30 -0.38 3.29
N PRO A 211 7.09 0.16 3.52
CA PRO A 211 6.80 0.89 4.75
C PRO A 211 6.93 -0.02 5.97
N VAL A 212 7.62 0.48 6.99
CA VAL A 212 7.74 -0.18 8.30
C VAL A 212 7.17 0.75 9.36
N MET A 213 6.10 0.31 10.00
CA MET A 213 5.48 1.01 11.11
C MET A 213 5.96 0.40 12.42
N LEU A 214 6.52 1.21 13.31
CA LEU A 214 6.99 0.78 14.64
C LEU A 214 5.95 1.19 15.69
N LYS A 215 5.32 0.22 16.36
CA LYS A 215 4.27 0.44 17.37
C LYS A 215 4.29 -0.63 18.46
N ASN A 216 3.74 -0.29 19.61
CA ASN A 216 3.25 -1.29 20.57
C ASN A 216 1.82 -1.67 20.19
N ILE A 217 1.60 -2.87 19.70
CA ILE A 217 0.29 -3.32 19.19
C ILE A 217 -0.80 -3.22 20.28
N GLN A 218 -0.47 -3.47 21.54
CA GLN A 218 -1.44 -3.40 22.63
C GLN A 218 -1.94 -1.96 22.89
N GLU A 219 -1.13 -0.96 22.56
CA GLU A 219 -1.43 0.46 22.78
C GLU A 219 -2.00 1.16 21.53
N MET A 220 -2.01 0.49 20.37
CA MET A 220 -2.53 1.07 19.14
C MET A 220 -3.97 1.54 19.29
N ASN A 221 -4.27 2.68 18.71
CA ASN A 221 -5.60 3.29 18.68
C ASN A 221 -6.16 3.37 17.25
N ALA A 222 -7.37 3.92 17.08
CA ALA A 222 -8.02 4.03 15.77
C ALA A 222 -7.22 4.90 14.78
N GLY A 223 -6.50 5.92 15.27
CA GLY A 223 -5.61 6.74 14.45
C GLY A 223 -4.46 5.91 13.89
N ASP A 224 -3.79 5.12 14.74
CA ASP A 224 -2.71 4.23 14.32
C ASP A 224 -3.17 3.20 13.29
N MET A 225 -4.40 2.69 13.43
CA MET A 225 -4.99 1.76 12.45
C MET A 225 -5.29 2.45 11.11
N THR A 226 -5.73 3.71 11.16
CA THR A 226 -5.93 4.53 9.96
C THR A 226 -4.61 4.78 9.24
N ASP A 227 -3.55 5.15 9.97
CA ASP A 227 -2.20 5.37 9.42
C ASP A 227 -1.65 4.09 8.77
N LEU A 228 -1.93 2.93 9.38
CA LEU A 228 -1.55 1.63 8.82
C LEU A 228 -2.26 1.36 7.49
N LEU A 229 -3.57 1.58 7.42
CA LEU A 229 -4.34 1.40 6.19
C LEU A 229 -3.93 2.40 5.11
N GLU A 230 -3.58 3.63 5.47
CA GLU A 230 -3.02 4.62 4.55
C GLU A 230 -1.68 4.13 3.98
N SER A 231 -0.81 3.60 4.84
CA SER A 231 0.46 3.03 4.41
C SER A 231 0.28 1.85 3.46
N VAL A 232 -0.74 1.00 3.69
CA VAL A 232 -1.11 -0.08 2.76
C VAL A 232 -1.61 0.46 1.43
N LEU A 233 -2.46 1.50 1.44
CA LEU A 233 -3.01 2.10 0.22
C LEU A 233 -1.90 2.64 -0.69
N LEU A 234 -0.85 3.21 -0.10
CA LEU A 234 0.32 3.68 -0.85
C LEU A 234 1.12 2.55 -1.50
N GLN A 235 0.93 1.29 -1.09
CA GLN A 235 1.58 0.11 -1.67
C GLN A 235 0.78 -0.54 -2.82
N PHE A 236 -0.42 -0.05 -3.12
CA PHE A 236 -1.15 -0.53 -4.30
C PHE A 236 -0.41 -0.17 -5.59
N PRO A 237 -0.44 -1.02 -6.62
CA PRO A 237 0.23 -0.75 -7.89
C PRO A 237 -0.25 0.55 -8.53
N LEU A 238 0.67 1.38 -9.01
CA LEU A 238 0.37 2.48 -9.91
C LEU A 238 0.07 1.92 -11.30
N ARG A 239 -1.08 2.28 -11.87
CA ARG A 239 -1.55 1.75 -13.16
C ARG A 239 -1.28 2.69 -14.32
N MET A 240 -1.40 4.00 -14.08
CA MET A 240 -1.32 4.98 -15.15
C MET A 240 -0.84 6.34 -14.62
N VAL A 241 -0.04 7.01 -15.43
CA VAL A 241 0.34 8.41 -15.24
C VAL A 241 -0.17 9.19 -16.44
N ASP A 242 -1.08 10.12 -16.20
CA ASP A 242 -1.61 11.03 -17.22
C ASP A 242 -0.86 12.35 -17.17
N VAL A 243 -0.58 12.92 -18.33
CA VAL A 243 0.02 14.26 -18.43
C VAL A 243 -1.01 15.22 -19.03
N ASN A 244 -1.49 16.14 -18.20
CA ASN A 244 -2.39 17.20 -18.61
C ASN A 244 -1.59 18.43 -19.04
N MET A 245 -1.82 18.86 -20.26
CA MET A 245 -1.17 20.04 -20.84
C MET A 245 -2.19 20.91 -21.57
N PRO A 246 -1.93 22.22 -21.78
CA PRO A 246 -2.79 23.11 -22.54
C PRO A 246 -3.12 22.56 -23.93
N GLY A 247 -4.33 22.86 -24.44
CA GLY A 247 -4.83 22.32 -25.71
C GLY A 247 -3.93 22.62 -26.93
N TRP A 248 -3.26 23.77 -26.96
CA TRP A 248 -2.34 24.10 -28.03
C TRP A 248 -1.08 23.20 -28.05
N MET A 249 -0.61 22.75 -26.86
CA MET A 249 0.50 21.79 -26.77
C MET A 249 0.07 20.39 -27.24
N GLN A 250 -1.16 20.00 -26.96
CA GLN A 250 -1.73 18.73 -27.44
C GLN A 250 -1.86 18.67 -28.97
N ALA A 251 -1.93 19.83 -29.63
CA ALA A 251 -1.98 19.94 -31.10
C ALA A 251 -0.60 19.80 -31.76
N LEU A 252 0.50 19.84 -30.98
CA LEU A 252 1.84 19.70 -31.52
C LEU A 252 2.15 18.24 -31.85
N PRO A 253 2.99 17.99 -32.89
CA PRO A 253 3.50 16.65 -33.16
C PRO A 253 4.27 16.10 -31.95
N ARG A 254 4.19 14.78 -31.77
CA ARG A 254 4.92 14.11 -30.67
C ARG A 254 6.44 14.32 -30.74
N GLU A 255 6.95 14.47 -31.96
CA GLU A 255 8.36 14.69 -32.27
C GLU A 255 8.81 16.14 -32.05
N SER A 256 7.88 17.03 -31.70
CA SER A 256 8.26 18.42 -31.37
C SER A 256 9.15 18.42 -30.12
N GLU A 257 10.14 19.31 -30.12
CA GLU A 257 11.15 19.40 -29.06
C GLU A 257 10.51 19.52 -27.66
N VAL A 258 9.45 20.34 -27.54
CA VAL A 258 8.71 20.54 -26.28
C VAL A 258 8.02 19.28 -25.81
N ILE A 259 7.29 18.61 -26.71
CA ILE A 259 6.51 17.41 -26.34
C ILE A 259 7.43 16.24 -26.03
N SER A 260 8.48 16.01 -26.85
CA SER A 260 9.49 15.00 -26.60
C SER A 260 10.17 15.20 -25.25
N HIS A 261 10.57 16.45 -24.93
CA HIS A 261 11.19 16.76 -23.63
C HIS A 261 10.29 16.39 -22.43
N ILE A 262 9.00 16.76 -22.49
CA ILE A 262 8.04 16.45 -21.41
C ILE A 262 7.85 14.93 -21.29
N ILE A 263 7.62 14.25 -22.41
CA ILE A 263 7.38 12.81 -22.43
C ILE A 263 8.61 12.07 -21.93
N ASP A 264 9.80 12.41 -22.38
CA ASP A 264 11.03 11.73 -22.01
C ASP A 264 11.29 11.87 -20.50
N LYS A 265 11.16 13.08 -19.95
CA LYS A 265 11.31 13.29 -18.49
C LYS A 265 10.29 12.49 -17.68
N VAL A 266 9.01 12.50 -18.07
CA VAL A 266 7.97 11.74 -17.36
C VAL A 266 8.24 10.25 -17.49
N CYS A 267 8.58 9.75 -18.67
CA CYS A 267 8.89 8.35 -18.90
C CYS A 267 10.11 7.88 -18.09
N ASP A 268 11.14 8.72 -17.99
CA ASP A 268 12.34 8.37 -17.22
C ASP A 268 12.05 8.19 -15.75
N VAL A 269 11.20 9.04 -15.15
CA VAL A 269 10.77 8.89 -13.76
C VAL A 269 9.78 7.73 -13.61
N ALA A 270 8.83 7.58 -14.54
CA ALA A 270 7.78 6.57 -14.49
C ALA A 270 8.32 5.13 -14.59
N LYS A 271 9.48 4.90 -15.23
CA LYS A 271 10.14 3.59 -15.29
C LYS A 271 10.40 2.97 -13.92
N ASP A 272 10.70 3.82 -12.94
CA ASP A 272 11.03 3.40 -11.57
C ASP A 272 9.82 3.48 -10.61
N MET A 273 8.65 3.85 -11.11
CA MET A 273 7.42 3.95 -10.32
C MET A 273 6.62 2.65 -10.40
N GLN A 274 6.42 2.01 -9.27
CA GLN A 274 5.68 0.75 -9.18
C GLN A 274 4.42 0.87 -8.34
N VAL A 275 4.48 1.65 -7.27
CA VAL A 275 3.40 1.79 -6.30
C VAL A 275 2.85 3.21 -6.24
N MET A 276 1.64 3.34 -5.71
CA MET A 276 0.98 4.65 -5.59
C MET A 276 1.81 5.66 -4.81
N GLY A 277 2.57 5.21 -3.79
CA GLY A 277 3.46 6.08 -3.01
C GLY A 277 4.54 6.78 -3.82
N ASP A 278 4.90 6.25 -4.97
CA ASP A 278 5.91 6.83 -5.87
C ASP A 278 5.44 8.12 -6.56
N TYR A 279 4.14 8.48 -6.49
CA TYR A 279 3.61 9.71 -7.10
C TYR A 279 4.39 10.97 -6.70
N LYS A 280 5.00 10.96 -5.51
CA LYS A 280 5.82 12.05 -5.01
C LYS A 280 7.02 12.37 -5.90
N ARG A 281 7.52 11.38 -6.65
CA ARG A 281 8.62 11.57 -7.61
C ARG A 281 8.24 12.46 -8.78
N LEU A 282 6.94 12.59 -9.07
CA LEU A 282 6.44 13.47 -10.14
C LEU A 282 6.35 14.94 -9.72
N THR A 283 6.41 15.25 -8.41
CA THR A 283 6.13 16.60 -7.92
C THR A 283 7.18 17.62 -8.39
N ASP A 284 8.43 17.21 -8.44
CA ASP A 284 9.57 18.14 -8.68
C ASP A 284 10.31 17.88 -10.00
N ILE A 285 9.73 17.09 -10.92
CA ILE A 285 10.44 16.71 -12.16
C ILE A 285 10.68 17.86 -13.11
N PHE A 286 9.91 18.96 -13.01
CA PHE A 286 10.02 20.16 -13.85
C PHE A 286 10.50 21.40 -13.09
N VAL A 287 11.16 21.20 -11.95
CA VAL A 287 11.82 22.31 -11.25
C VAL A 287 12.95 22.87 -12.15
N ASP A 288 12.97 24.20 -12.29
CA ASP A 288 13.92 24.94 -13.15
C ASP A 288 13.94 24.45 -14.61
N ASP A 289 12.78 24.05 -15.13
CA ASP A 289 12.64 23.57 -16.51
C ASP A 289 12.61 24.73 -17.52
N MET A 290 13.22 24.49 -18.68
CA MET A 290 13.33 25.51 -19.73
C MET A 290 12.02 25.79 -20.47
N TYR A 291 11.06 24.86 -20.44
CA TYR A 291 9.77 24.95 -21.12
C TYR A 291 8.60 25.14 -20.18
N LEU A 292 8.72 24.65 -18.94
CA LEU A 292 7.63 24.58 -17.99
C LEU A 292 7.89 25.45 -16.75
N GLN A 293 6.82 25.88 -16.10
CA GLN A 293 6.88 26.60 -14.83
C GLN A 293 6.99 25.61 -13.66
N ASN A 294 7.45 26.10 -12.50
CA ASN A 294 7.62 25.30 -11.28
C ASN A 294 6.30 24.96 -10.57
N ASP A 295 5.14 25.31 -11.13
CA ASP A 295 3.82 25.10 -10.56
C ASP A 295 3.15 23.78 -10.96
N THR A 296 3.97 22.78 -11.25
CA THR A 296 3.49 21.42 -11.57
C THR A 296 2.64 20.89 -10.45
N SER A 297 1.43 20.44 -10.75
CA SER A 297 0.55 19.81 -9.78
C SER A 297 0.31 18.34 -10.10
N VAL A 298 0.31 17.50 -9.06
CA VAL A 298 0.03 16.07 -9.18
C VAL A 298 -1.28 15.76 -8.45
N LYS A 299 -2.30 15.35 -9.19
CA LYS A 299 -3.55 14.85 -8.64
C LYS A 299 -3.52 13.32 -8.65
N VAL A 300 -3.77 12.71 -7.50
CA VAL A 300 -3.74 11.25 -7.32
C VAL A 300 -5.14 10.73 -7.13
N ASP A 301 -5.51 9.70 -7.89
CA ASP A 301 -6.73 8.90 -7.70
C ASP A 301 -6.30 7.51 -7.22
N PHE A 302 -6.29 7.32 -5.91
CA PHE A 302 -5.88 6.07 -5.29
C PHE A 302 -6.83 4.92 -5.63
N GLY A 303 -8.13 5.19 -5.73
CA GLY A 303 -9.14 4.18 -6.06
C GLY A 303 -8.95 3.60 -7.46
N ARG A 304 -8.61 4.43 -8.44
CA ARG A 304 -8.32 3.99 -9.82
C ARG A 304 -6.87 3.58 -10.02
N GLY A 305 -5.98 4.03 -9.16
CA GLY A 305 -4.55 3.80 -9.30
C GLY A 305 -3.90 4.68 -10.35
N THR A 306 -4.34 5.91 -10.47
CA THR A 306 -3.83 6.84 -11.48
C THR A 306 -3.28 8.11 -10.86
N CYS A 307 -2.27 8.68 -11.51
CA CYS A 307 -1.73 10.00 -11.21
C CYS A 307 -1.89 10.91 -12.41
N ALA A 308 -2.44 12.10 -12.22
CA ALA A 308 -2.56 13.11 -13.25
C ALA A 308 -1.60 14.28 -12.96
N LEU A 309 -0.56 14.38 -13.78
CA LEU A 309 0.43 15.44 -13.74
C LEU A 309 -0.07 16.59 -14.60
N THR A 310 -0.30 17.76 -14.04
CA THR A 310 -0.66 18.96 -14.80
C THR A 310 0.54 19.87 -14.92
N VAL A 311 0.88 20.23 -16.14
CA VAL A 311 2.03 21.08 -16.46
C VAL A 311 1.58 22.44 -17.02
N THR A 312 2.27 23.49 -16.58
CA THR A 312 2.04 24.86 -17.05
C THR A 312 3.26 25.32 -17.87
N PRO A 313 3.08 25.71 -19.14
CA PRO A 313 4.18 26.18 -19.95
C PRO A 313 4.68 27.55 -19.48
N GLN A 314 5.97 27.86 -19.78
CA GLN A 314 6.49 29.22 -19.63
C GLN A 314 5.69 30.19 -20.47
N PRO A 315 5.42 31.42 -20.00
CA PRO A 315 4.53 32.38 -20.69
C PRO A 315 4.91 32.62 -22.14
N GLN A 316 6.21 32.66 -22.44
CA GLN A 316 6.75 32.97 -23.79
C GLN A 316 6.72 31.73 -24.71
N LEU A 317 6.52 30.53 -24.18
CA LEU A 317 6.65 29.29 -24.94
C LEU A 317 5.64 29.21 -26.10
N PHE A 318 4.42 29.65 -25.88
CA PHE A 318 3.36 29.63 -26.89
C PHE A 318 3.78 30.44 -28.11
N TYR A 319 4.25 31.69 -27.92
CA TYR A 319 4.64 32.57 -29.02
C TYR A 319 5.90 32.07 -29.74
N ARG A 320 6.86 31.51 -28.99
CA ARG A 320 8.06 30.92 -29.59
C ARG A 320 7.68 29.74 -30.50
N VAL A 321 6.88 28.81 -30.01
CA VAL A 321 6.41 27.65 -30.80
C VAL A 321 5.61 28.11 -32.02
N LEU A 322 4.73 29.09 -31.85
CA LEU A 322 3.95 29.65 -32.96
C LEU A 322 4.84 30.34 -34.01
N SER A 323 5.85 31.08 -33.57
CA SER A 323 6.84 31.72 -34.48
C SER A 323 7.57 30.66 -35.30
N ASP A 324 8.03 29.58 -34.66
CA ASP A 324 8.74 28.49 -35.33
C ASP A 324 7.85 27.76 -36.34
N GLN A 325 6.58 27.55 -36.02
CA GLN A 325 5.62 26.88 -36.92
C GLN A 325 5.22 27.78 -38.13
N CYS A 326 5.13 29.10 -37.93
CA CYS A 326 4.68 30.03 -38.96
C CYS A 326 5.84 30.61 -39.76
N GLY A 327 7.07 30.47 -39.29
CA GLY A 327 8.26 31.10 -39.88
C GLY A 327 8.27 32.64 -39.77
N MET A 328 7.57 33.19 -38.78
CA MET A 328 7.41 34.62 -38.53
C MET A 328 7.65 34.92 -37.05
N GLU A 329 8.24 36.06 -36.75
CA GLU A 329 8.47 36.49 -35.37
C GLU A 329 7.16 37.00 -34.75
N ILE A 330 6.66 36.26 -33.73
CA ILE A 330 5.46 36.58 -32.97
C ILE A 330 5.84 36.64 -31.48
N ALA A 331 6.00 37.87 -30.97
CA ALA A 331 6.46 38.03 -29.58
C ALA A 331 5.33 38.16 -28.56
N ASP A 332 4.15 38.59 -28.98
CA ASP A 332 3.02 38.86 -28.10
C ASP A 332 1.65 38.73 -28.79
N GLU A 333 0.57 38.92 -28.03
CA GLU A 333 -0.81 38.88 -28.52
C GLU A 333 -1.12 39.95 -29.56
N CYS A 334 -0.50 41.15 -29.43
CA CYS A 334 -0.77 42.24 -30.34
C CYS A 334 -0.23 41.92 -31.75
N GLN A 335 0.98 41.38 -31.83
CA GLN A 335 1.54 40.92 -33.09
C GLN A 335 0.75 39.79 -33.73
N LEU A 336 0.33 38.79 -32.89
CA LEU A 336 -0.49 37.72 -33.37
C LEU A 336 -1.81 38.22 -33.98
N VAL A 337 -2.52 39.14 -33.29
CA VAL A 337 -3.76 39.72 -33.80
C VAL A 337 -3.52 40.53 -35.09
N SER A 338 -2.39 41.25 -35.21
CA SER A 338 -2.04 41.98 -36.41
C SER A 338 -1.85 41.07 -37.63
N TYR A 339 -1.09 39.99 -37.47
CA TYR A 339 -0.89 39.00 -38.52
C TYR A 339 -2.19 38.29 -38.92
N ILE A 340 -3.05 37.93 -37.96
CA ILE A 340 -4.36 37.34 -38.27
C ILE A 340 -5.22 38.29 -39.11
N LYS A 341 -5.20 39.60 -38.82
CA LYS A 341 -5.90 40.61 -39.64
C LYS A 341 -5.34 40.71 -41.04
N GLU A 342 -4.03 40.74 -41.20
CA GLU A 342 -3.35 40.79 -42.51
C GLU A 342 -3.69 39.56 -43.35
N PHE A 343 -3.62 38.36 -42.78
CA PHE A 343 -4.03 37.11 -43.46
C PHE A 343 -5.51 37.11 -43.85
N ALA A 344 -6.38 37.59 -42.98
CA ALA A 344 -7.81 37.69 -43.31
C ALA A 344 -8.08 38.65 -44.46
N GLN A 345 -7.32 39.78 -44.53
CA GLN A 345 -7.43 40.74 -45.65
C GLN A 345 -6.88 40.16 -46.96
N ALA A 346 -5.71 39.49 -46.90
CA ALA A 346 -5.11 38.86 -48.07
C ALA A 346 -5.98 37.75 -48.69
N ARG A 347 -6.73 37.03 -47.84
CA ARG A 347 -7.66 35.96 -48.28
C ARG A 347 -8.92 36.52 -48.98
N ASN A 348 -9.30 37.74 -48.68
CA ASN A 348 -10.51 38.37 -49.25
C ASN A 348 -10.21 39.20 -50.54
N GLN A 349 -8.97 39.29 -50.94
CA GLN A 349 -8.51 39.78 -52.23
C GLN A 349 -8.31 38.65 -53.23
#